data_7ddb2a51aaae6ed46403c2aa6328b2b7
#
_entry.id   7ddb2a51aaae6ed46403c2aa6328b2b7
#
_cell.length_a   1.000
_cell.length_b   1.000
_cell.length_c   1.000
_cell.angle_alpha   90.00
_cell.angle_beta   90.00
_cell.angle_gamma   90.00
#
_symmetry.space_group_name_H-M   'P 1'
#
loop_
_entity.id
_entity.type
_entity.pdbx_description
1 polymer ?
#
loop_
_entity_poly.entity_id
_entity_poly.type
_entity_poly.pdbx_seq_one_letter_code
_entity_poly.pdbx_strand_id
1 'polypeptide(L)'
;MHIGNIYAMLGAWLSARSRGDGMLLRIEDIDEPRVVPGAAELMMDDLHWLGLDWDGDPVFQSARHDLYREALHCLENLTIDDAYDSPFDERNNHTPAVGSAANNAIASTTPLIYPCFCSRADIRAASAPQEGDRFMVYPGTCRRLIASNPDTVRRRLANGDRHSLRIAMPADTNPHATVQFDDAVFGHQEFNLAHDVGDTIVRRADGLFSYQLVVVADDLDMGVDDIVRGRDLLRSNALQIAIRRALIKAGFRKAKTQASAPSQHAPQSQYTPYNPENPRYAHLPLIDNAAGRRLAKRERSLDMGALRAHGVTAEQVVGYCAWLLGLQGDSAHTSPQPMSAVEALQEFDWGKVRADTADRSISQDDFDAYFGL
;
A
#
# COMPACT_ATOMS: atom_id res chain seq x y z
N MET A 1 9.82 -7.57 -15.19
CA MET A 1 9.99 -6.85 -13.88
C MET A 1 11.34 -6.16 -13.84
N HIS A 2 11.59 -5.27 -12.86
CA HIS A 2 12.92 -4.71 -12.57
C HIS A 2 13.33 -5.06 -11.13
N ILE A 3 14.62 -4.90 -10.83
CA ILE A 3 15.20 -5.32 -9.54
C ILE A 3 14.46 -4.74 -8.32
N GLY A 4 13.96 -3.50 -8.39
CA GLY A 4 13.18 -2.89 -7.30
C GLY A 4 11.82 -3.56 -7.04
N ASN A 5 11.19 -4.16 -8.06
CA ASN A 5 10.00 -4.96 -7.85
C ASN A 5 10.35 -6.25 -7.11
N ILE A 6 11.43 -6.92 -7.53
CA ILE A 6 11.88 -8.19 -6.93
C ILE A 6 12.28 -7.97 -5.49
N TYR A 7 13.01 -6.90 -5.19
CA TYR A 7 13.37 -6.51 -3.84
C TYR A 7 12.15 -6.41 -2.90
N ALA A 8 11.09 -5.73 -3.34
CA ALA A 8 9.87 -5.62 -2.54
C ALA A 8 9.11 -6.95 -2.44
N MET A 9 9.03 -7.72 -3.52
CA MET A 9 8.37 -9.02 -3.54
C MET A 9 9.13 -10.06 -2.70
N LEU A 10 10.47 -10.06 -2.75
CA LEU A 10 11.30 -10.89 -1.88
C LEU A 10 11.06 -10.54 -0.40
N GLY A 11 11.06 -9.26 -0.04
CA GLY A 11 10.78 -8.83 1.34
C GLY A 11 9.40 -9.29 1.84
N ALA A 12 8.37 -9.21 1.00
CA ALA A 12 7.03 -9.70 1.32
C ALA A 12 6.99 -11.23 1.48
N TRP A 13 7.63 -11.96 0.56
CA TRP A 13 7.72 -13.42 0.60
C TRP A 13 8.47 -13.90 1.84
N LEU A 14 9.61 -13.29 2.15
CA LEU A 14 10.40 -13.60 3.34
C LEU A 14 9.61 -13.35 4.63
N SER A 15 8.89 -12.24 4.70
CA SER A 15 8.03 -11.92 5.84
C SER A 15 6.97 -12.98 6.07
N ALA A 16 6.23 -13.39 5.05
CA ALA A 16 5.19 -14.40 5.15
C ALA A 16 5.80 -15.79 5.46
N ARG A 17 6.77 -16.25 4.68
CA ARG A 17 7.31 -17.61 4.79
C ARG A 17 8.12 -17.84 6.06
N SER A 18 8.77 -16.81 6.63
CA SER A 18 9.48 -16.93 7.91
C SER A 18 8.56 -17.27 9.08
N ARG A 19 7.27 -16.98 8.97
CA ARG A 19 6.24 -17.31 9.97
C ARG A 19 5.42 -18.53 9.57
N GLY A 20 5.63 -19.09 8.37
CA GLY A 20 4.80 -20.13 7.82
C GLY A 20 3.40 -19.64 7.38
N ASP A 21 3.25 -18.33 7.18
CA ASP A 21 2.01 -17.72 6.70
C ASP A 21 1.80 -17.98 5.21
N GLY A 22 0.54 -17.87 4.75
CA GLY A 22 0.19 -17.95 3.33
C GLY A 22 0.69 -16.73 2.57
N MET A 23 1.04 -16.94 1.29
CA MET A 23 1.41 -15.88 0.34
C MET A 23 0.42 -15.86 -0.81
N LEU A 24 -0.23 -14.71 -1.03
CA LEU A 24 -1.20 -14.53 -2.11
C LEU A 24 -0.60 -13.68 -3.22
N LEU A 25 -0.91 -14.02 -4.47
CA LEU A 25 -0.52 -13.22 -5.62
C LEU A 25 -1.72 -12.44 -6.16
N ARG A 26 -1.58 -11.11 -6.19
CA ARG A 26 -2.57 -10.20 -6.76
C ARG A 26 -1.98 -9.41 -7.92
N ILE A 27 -2.62 -9.50 -9.08
CA ILE A 27 -2.27 -8.77 -10.29
C ILE A 27 -3.05 -7.46 -10.30
N GLU A 28 -2.36 -6.34 -10.23
CA GLU A 28 -2.93 -5.00 -10.14
C GLU A 28 -3.17 -4.40 -11.55
N ASP A 29 -4.07 -5.02 -12.30
CA ASP A 29 -4.41 -4.72 -13.69
C ASP A 29 -5.68 -3.87 -13.86
N ILE A 30 -6.10 -3.15 -12.84
CA ILE A 30 -7.34 -2.35 -12.83
C ILE A 30 -7.33 -1.18 -13.85
N ASP A 31 -6.18 -0.63 -14.21
CA ASP A 31 -6.04 0.41 -15.25
C ASP A 31 -5.84 -0.28 -16.61
N GLU A 32 -6.87 -1.02 -17.06
CA GLU A 32 -6.85 -1.86 -18.26
C GLU A 32 -6.21 -1.21 -19.49
N PRO A 33 -6.45 0.09 -19.80
CA PRO A 33 -5.80 0.74 -20.95
C PRO A 33 -4.27 0.81 -20.88
N ARG A 34 -3.68 0.59 -19.71
CA ARG A 34 -2.23 0.59 -19.48
C ARG A 34 -1.63 -0.79 -19.29
N VAL A 35 -2.47 -1.82 -19.24
CA VAL A 35 -2.02 -3.21 -19.12
C VAL A 35 -1.31 -3.63 -20.40
N VAL A 36 -0.13 -4.18 -20.25
CA VAL A 36 0.63 -4.77 -21.37
C VAL A 36 0.25 -6.25 -21.47
N PRO A 37 -0.30 -6.72 -22.60
CA PRO A 37 -0.60 -8.14 -22.79
C PRO A 37 0.60 -9.03 -22.51
N GLY A 38 0.39 -10.14 -21.79
CA GLY A 38 1.46 -11.08 -21.42
C GLY A 38 2.35 -10.64 -20.24
N ALA A 39 2.14 -9.42 -19.68
CA ALA A 39 2.97 -8.94 -18.60
C ALA A 39 2.75 -9.70 -17.28
N ALA A 40 1.52 -10.14 -17.00
CA ALA A 40 1.21 -10.93 -15.82
C ALA A 40 1.88 -12.31 -15.88
N GLU A 41 1.76 -12.98 -17.00
CA GLU A 41 2.37 -14.30 -17.25
C GLU A 41 3.89 -14.23 -17.14
N LEU A 42 4.51 -13.21 -17.75
CA LEU A 42 5.95 -12.99 -17.64
C LEU A 42 6.39 -12.73 -16.19
N MET A 43 5.61 -11.96 -15.44
CA MET A 43 5.90 -11.69 -14.04
C MET A 43 5.81 -12.96 -13.17
N MET A 44 4.80 -13.80 -13.41
CA MET A 44 4.65 -15.08 -12.71
C MET A 44 5.79 -16.05 -13.05
N ASP A 45 6.22 -16.10 -14.34
CA ASP A 45 7.38 -16.88 -14.77
C ASP A 45 8.67 -16.40 -14.08
N ASP A 46 8.88 -15.09 -13.99
CA ASP A 46 10.02 -14.51 -13.26
C ASP A 46 9.99 -14.89 -11.77
N LEU A 47 8.83 -14.84 -11.10
CA LEU A 47 8.71 -15.23 -9.69
C LEU A 47 9.02 -16.70 -9.46
N HIS A 48 8.48 -17.60 -10.31
CA HIS A 48 8.81 -19.03 -10.25
C HIS A 48 10.30 -19.27 -10.46
N TRP A 49 10.90 -18.59 -11.44
CA TRP A 49 12.34 -18.73 -11.71
C TRP A 49 13.20 -18.28 -10.53
N LEU A 50 12.74 -17.25 -9.76
CA LEU A 50 13.40 -16.78 -8.54
C LEU A 50 13.18 -17.70 -7.32
N GLY A 51 12.29 -18.70 -7.43
CA GLY A 51 11.89 -19.55 -6.31
C GLY A 51 10.91 -18.87 -5.33
N LEU A 52 10.20 -17.84 -5.78
CA LEU A 52 9.17 -17.13 -5.00
C LEU A 52 7.80 -17.69 -5.36
N ASP A 53 7.31 -18.60 -4.54
CA ASP A 53 6.01 -19.25 -4.70
C ASP A 53 4.87 -18.45 -4.02
N TRP A 54 3.65 -18.82 -4.37
CA TRP A 54 2.43 -18.32 -3.73
C TRP A 54 1.39 -19.43 -3.59
N ASP A 55 0.37 -19.17 -2.75
CA ASP A 55 -0.69 -20.13 -2.44
C ASP A 55 -1.96 -19.78 -3.22
N GLY A 56 -2.59 -20.79 -3.80
CA GLY A 56 -3.83 -20.64 -4.57
C GLY A 56 -3.66 -20.01 -5.95
N ASP A 57 -4.78 -19.60 -6.53
CA ASP A 57 -4.80 -18.97 -7.85
C ASP A 57 -4.51 -17.47 -7.77
N PRO A 58 -3.81 -16.89 -8.77
CA PRO A 58 -3.61 -15.45 -8.86
C PRO A 58 -4.94 -14.69 -8.94
N VAL A 59 -5.05 -13.59 -8.21
CA VAL A 59 -6.23 -12.72 -8.20
C VAL A 59 -5.97 -11.53 -9.11
N PHE A 60 -6.88 -11.27 -10.06
CA PHE A 60 -6.80 -10.14 -10.98
C PHE A 60 -7.77 -9.02 -10.56
N GLN A 61 -7.30 -7.81 -10.39
CA GLN A 61 -8.12 -6.67 -9.99
C GLN A 61 -9.15 -6.30 -11.05
N SER A 62 -8.85 -6.45 -12.33
CA SER A 62 -9.80 -6.24 -13.44
C SER A 62 -11.06 -7.09 -13.34
N ALA A 63 -11.00 -8.26 -12.69
CA ALA A 63 -12.16 -9.13 -12.47
C ALA A 63 -12.99 -8.75 -11.23
N ARG A 64 -12.60 -7.69 -10.47
CA ARG A 64 -13.16 -7.39 -9.14
C ARG A 64 -13.92 -6.06 -9.06
N HIS A 65 -14.32 -5.49 -10.16
CA HIS A 65 -15.01 -4.18 -10.19
C HIS A 65 -16.27 -4.13 -9.32
N ASP A 66 -17.01 -5.25 -9.18
CA ASP A 66 -18.19 -5.30 -8.31
C ASP A 66 -17.84 -5.13 -6.85
N LEU A 67 -16.73 -5.73 -6.40
CA LEU A 67 -16.20 -5.55 -5.06
C LEU A 67 -15.87 -4.08 -4.77
N TYR A 68 -15.24 -3.40 -5.71
CA TYR A 68 -14.86 -1.98 -5.53
C TYR A 68 -16.08 -1.05 -5.57
N ARG A 69 -17.12 -1.40 -6.34
CA ARG A 69 -18.41 -0.69 -6.29
C ARG A 69 -19.10 -0.85 -4.93
N GLU A 70 -19.10 -2.07 -4.40
CA GLU A 70 -19.62 -2.36 -3.05
C GLU A 70 -18.85 -1.56 -1.99
N ALA A 71 -17.51 -1.58 -2.02
CA ALA A 71 -16.67 -0.83 -1.10
C ALA A 71 -16.95 0.69 -1.15
N LEU A 72 -17.03 1.26 -2.36
CA LEU A 72 -17.38 2.68 -2.52
C LEU A 72 -18.77 2.97 -1.97
N HIS A 73 -19.76 2.13 -2.27
CA HIS A 73 -21.13 2.30 -1.77
C HIS A 73 -21.19 2.26 -0.23
N CYS A 74 -20.42 1.38 0.41
CA CYS A 74 -20.31 1.37 1.86
C CYS A 74 -19.79 2.71 2.42
N LEU A 75 -18.76 3.29 1.80
CA LEU A 75 -18.24 4.59 2.20
C LEU A 75 -19.20 5.76 1.92
N GLU A 76 -19.99 5.70 0.85
CA GLU A 76 -21.01 6.73 0.50
C GLU A 76 -22.14 6.82 1.53
N ASN A 77 -22.38 5.77 2.30
CA ASN A 77 -23.38 5.72 3.35
C ASN A 77 -22.91 6.25 4.71
N LEU A 78 -21.65 6.68 4.82
CA LEU A 78 -21.09 7.25 6.05
C LEU A 78 -21.01 8.78 5.96
N THR A 79 -21.12 9.42 7.12
CA THR A 79 -20.71 10.81 7.33
C THR A 79 -19.24 10.85 7.79
N ILE A 80 -18.66 12.06 7.79
CA ILE A 80 -17.30 12.27 8.32
C ILE A 80 -17.26 11.90 9.82
N ASP A 81 -18.28 12.28 10.59
CA ASP A 81 -18.32 11.99 12.02
C ASP A 81 -18.45 10.48 12.25
N ASP A 82 -19.26 9.77 11.45
CA ASP A 82 -19.32 8.31 11.55
C ASP A 82 -17.96 7.65 11.30
N ALA A 83 -17.20 8.13 10.31
CA ALA A 83 -15.92 7.53 9.94
C ALA A 83 -14.81 7.78 10.98
N TYR A 84 -14.89 8.92 11.70
CA TYR A 84 -13.80 9.38 12.59
C TYR A 84 -14.29 9.65 14.02
N ASP A 85 -15.15 8.81 14.57
CA ASP A 85 -15.71 8.93 15.93
C ASP A 85 -14.86 8.28 17.03
N SER A 86 -13.81 7.59 16.65
CA SER A 86 -12.93 6.85 17.57
C SER A 86 -11.45 6.96 17.19
N PRO A 87 -10.52 6.81 18.17
CA PRO A 87 -9.08 6.90 17.93
C PRO A 87 -8.58 5.84 16.95
N PHE A 88 -7.58 6.23 16.14
CA PHE A 88 -6.79 5.31 15.33
C PHE A 88 -5.57 4.78 16.12
N ASP A 89 -5.80 4.22 17.31
CA ASP A 89 -4.73 3.61 18.11
C ASP A 89 -4.77 2.09 17.98
N GLU A 90 -3.84 1.55 17.23
CA GLU A 90 -3.73 0.10 16.97
C GLU A 90 -3.19 -0.67 18.18
N ARG A 91 -2.59 0.00 19.15
CA ARG A 91 -2.02 -0.64 20.35
C ARG A 91 -3.07 -1.00 21.40
N ASN A 92 -4.24 -0.38 21.35
CA ASN A 92 -5.35 -0.64 22.28
C ASN A 92 -6.41 -1.54 21.62
N ASN A 93 -6.17 -2.83 21.68
CA ASN A 93 -7.08 -3.87 21.22
C ASN A 93 -8.28 -4.07 22.17
N HIS A 94 -8.89 -2.96 22.61
CA HIS A 94 -10.13 -3.00 23.38
C HIS A 94 -11.29 -2.56 22.49
N THR A 95 -12.14 -3.53 22.15
CA THR A 95 -13.50 -3.29 21.66
C THR A 95 -14.11 -2.15 22.47
N PRO A 96 -14.56 -1.05 21.85
CA PRO A 96 -15.24 0.00 22.59
C PRO A 96 -16.48 -0.63 23.24
N ALA A 97 -16.55 -0.52 24.56
CA ALA A 97 -17.74 -0.90 25.30
C ALA A 97 -18.92 -0.12 24.70
N VAL A 98 -19.93 -0.83 24.26
CA VAL A 98 -21.24 -0.26 23.92
C VAL A 98 -21.75 0.48 25.17
N GLY A 99 -21.65 1.80 25.14
CA GLY A 99 -22.16 2.63 26.25
C GLY A 99 -21.22 3.78 26.63
N SER A 100 -21.08 4.78 25.79
CA SER A 100 -20.59 6.10 26.18
C SER A 100 -21.64 7.14 25.79
N ALA A 101 -22.02 7.90 26.79
CA ALA A 101 -23.09 8.86 26.77
C ALA A 101 -23.02 9.84 25.60
N ALA A 102 -24.16 10.04 24.96
CA ALA A 102 -24.41 11.08 23.98
C ALA A 102 -23.97 12.46 24.52
N ASN A 103 -22.81 12.92 24.08
CA ASN A 103 -22.56 14.34 24.02
C ASN A 103 -23.38 14.89 22.85
N ASN A 104 -24.33 15.78 23.12
CA ASN A 104 -25.12 16.54 22.15
C ASN A 104 -24.25 17.52 21.33
N ALA A 105 -23.27 17.01 20.60
CA ALA A 105 -22.70 17.73 19.48
C ALA A 105 -23.64 17.51 18.30
N ILE A 106 -24.05 18.56 17.62
CA ILE A 106 -24.83 18.51 16.38
C ILE A 106 -24.02 17.61 15.42
N ALA A 107 -24.52 16.39 15.19
CA ALA A 107 -23.88 15.43 14.31
C ALA A 107 -23.66 16.09 12.96
N SER A 108 -22.43 16.08 12.44
CA SER A 108 -22.12 16.60 11.12
C SER A 108 -22.87 15.73 10.09
N THR A 109 -23.68 16.37 9.26
CA THR A 109 -24.36 15.70 8.13
C THR A 109 -23.47 15.66 6.88
N THR A 110 -22.19 15.97 7.00
CA THR A 110 -21.28 16.05 5.86
C THR A 110 -20.94 14.66 5.38
N PRO A 111 -21.27 14.29 4.13
CA PRO A 111 -20.96 12.97 3.59
C PRO A 111 -19.45 12.71 3.59
N LEU A 112 -19.07 11.45 3.87
CA LEU A 112 -17.68 11.02 3.79
C LEU A 112 -17.17 11.07 2.35
N ILE A 113 -17.99 10.70 1.38
CA ILE A 113 -17.64 10.72 -0.06
C ILE A 113 -18.35 11.89 -0.73
N TYR A 114 -17.60 12.65 -1.52
CA TYR A 114 -18.14 13.82 -2.20
C TYR A 114 -17.57 14.03 -3.61
N PRO A 115 -18.34 14.70 -4.54
CA PRO A 115 -17.89 14.99 -5.90
C PRO A 115 -16.85 16.10 -5.92
N CYS A 116 -15.79 15.91 -6.71
CA CYS A 116 -14.74 16.90 -6.95
C CYS A 116 -14.59 17.19 -8.44
N PHE A 117 -14.78 18.44 -8.82
CA PHE A 117 -14.73 18.91 -10.21
C PHE A 117 -13.38 19.56 -10.58
N CYS A 118 -12.40 19.57 -9.67
CA CYS A 118 -11.09 20.16 -9.92
C CYS A 118 -10.28 19.33 -10.91
N SER A 119 -9.62 20.00 -11.83
CA SER A 119 -8.55 19.43 -12.65
C SER A 119 -7.24 19.35 -11.86
N ARG A 120 -6.24 18.63 -12.39
CA ARG A 120 -4.89 18.61 -11.81
C ARG A 120 -4.23 20.01 -11.80
N ALA A 121 -4.55 20.84 -12.78
CA ALA A 121 -4.05 22.22 -12.84
C ALA A 121 -4.66 23.08 -11.73
N ASP A 122 -5.98 22.97 -11.49
CA ASP A 122 -6.67 23.68 -10.41
C ASP A 122 -6.10 23.33 -9.04
N ILE A 123 -5.81 22.04 -8.81
CA ILE A 123 -5.23 21.57 -7.55
C ILE A 123 -3.84 22.19 -7.36
N ARG A 124 -2.97 22.13 -8.37
CA ARG A 124 -1.63 22.72 -8.31
C ARG A 124 -1.65 24.22 -8.08
N ALA A 125 -2.56 24.94 -8.75
CA ALA A 125 -2.69 26.38 -8.58
C ALA A 125 -3.18 26.80 -7.19
N ALA A 126 -3.93 25.94 -6.50
CA ALA A 126 -4.50 26.23 -5.18
C ALA A 126 -3.67 25.67 -4.02
N SER A 127 -2.66 24.85 -4.29
CA SER A 127 -1.79 24.26 -3.27
C SER A 127 -0.57 25.16 -3.03
N ALA A 128 -0.24 25.41 -1.75
CA ALA A 128 1.02 26.07 -1.41
C ALA A 128 2.21 25.18 -1.79
N PRO A 129 3.37 25.76 -2.16
CA PRO A 129 4.61 25.00 -2.32
C PRO A 129 4.94 24.32 -1.00
N GLN A 130 5.06 22.99 -1.00
CA GLN A 130 5.55 22.22 0.15
C GLN A 130 7.01 21.85 -0.12
N GLU A 131 7.89 22.19 0.82
CA GLU A 131 9.29 21.78 0.78
C GLU A 131 9.40 20.28 1.09
N GLY A 132 10.16 19.56 0.28
CA GLY A 132 10.66 18.21 0.57
C GLY A 132 10.17 17.14 -0.36
N ASP A 133 8.96 16.62 -0.23
CA ASP A 133 8.44 15.65 -1.16
C ASP A 133 7.39 16.28 -2.12
N ARG A 134 7.25 15.71 -3.30
CA ARG A 134 6.31 16.22 -4.34
C ARG A 134 4.84 15.93 -4.00
N PHE A 135 4.54 15.60 -2.75
CA PHE A 135 3.20 15.31 -2.31
C PHE A 135 2.41 16.59 -2.08
N MET A 136 1.30 16.76 -2.75
CA MET A 136 0.42 17.92 -2.59
C MET A 136 -0.86 17.51 -1.90
N VAL A 137 -1.09 18.06 -0.70
CA VAL A 137 -2.35 17.94 -0.01
C VAL A 137 -3.44 18.71 -0.77
N TYR A 138 -4.58 18.07 -1.02
CA TYR A 138 -5.69 18.73 -1.70
C TYR A 138 -6.29 19.82 -0.81
N PRO A 139 -6.45 21.06 -1.32
CA PRO A 139 -6.86 22.20 -0.51
C PRO A 139 -8.36 22.22 -0.13
N GLY A 140 -9.12 21.17 -0.42
CA GLY A 140 -10.53 21.07 -0.05
C GLY A 140 -11.50 21.98 -0.86
N THR A 141 -11.13 22.45 -2.03
CA THR A 141 -11.89 23.44 -2.83
C THR A 141 -13.34 23.00 -3.05
N CYS A 142 -13.58 21.78 -3.56
CA CYS A 142 -14.95 21.31 -3.82
C CYS A 142 -15.70 20.99 -2.53
N ARG A 143 -15.04 20.57 -1.46
CA ARG A 143 -15.67 20.38 -0.16
C ARG A 143 -16.21 21.70 0.39
N ARG A 144 -15.42 22.79 0.31
CA ARG A 144 -15.91 24.14 0.65
C ARG A 144 -17.03 24.61 -0.26
N LEU A 145 -16.97 24.29 -1.56
CA LEU A 145 -18.05 24.62 -2.49
C LEU A 145 -19.36 23.91 -2.11
N ILE A 146 -19.30 22.66 -1.69
CA ILE A 146 -20.50 21.92 -1.24
C ILE A 146 -21.12 22.60 -0.02
N ALA A 147 -20.30 23.04 0.93
CA ALA A 147 -20.77 23.71 2.14
C ALA A 147 -21.33 25.12 1.85
N SER A 148 -20.67 25.90 0.98
CA SER A 148 -21.03 27.30 0.72
C SER A 148 -22.08 27.48 -0.38
N ASN A 149 -22.15 26.58 -1.36
CA ASN A 149 -23.08 26.68 -2.50
C ASN A 149 -23.49 25.30 -3.04
N PRO A 150 -24.31 24.55 -2.27
CA PRO A 150 -24.75 23.19 -2.65
C PRO A 150 -25.58 23.17 -3.93
N ASP A 151 -26.30 24.27 -4.25
CA ASP A 151 -27.10 24.37 -5.48
C ASP A 151 -26.23 24.34 -6.74
N THR A 152 -25.07 24.97 -6.70
CA THR A 152 -24.13 24.91 -7.80
C THR A 152 -23.61 23.48 -8.00
N VAL A 153 -23.34 22.74 -6.92
CA VAL A 153 -22.92 21.35 -7.01
C VAL A 153 -24.03 20.47 -7.60
N ARG A 154 -25.28 20.61 -7.10
CA ARG A 154 -26.43 19.87 -7.63
C ARG A 154 -26.63 20.13 -9.13
N ARG A 155 -26.56 21.39 -9.54
CA ARG A 155 -26.68 21.79 -10.95
C ARG A 155 -25.58 21.17 -11.81
N ARG A 156 -24.34 21.19 -11.36
CA ARG A 156 -23.20 20.58 -12.08
C ARG A 156 -23.37 19.07 -12.24
N LEU A 157 -23.81 18.37 -11.19
CA LEU A 157 -24.12 16.94 -11.25
C LEU A 157 -25.29 16.67 -12.22
N ALA A 158 -26.36 17.45 -12.15
CA ALA A 158 -27.51 17.34 -13.06
C ALA A 158 -27.13 17.58 -14.53
N ASN A 159 -26.18 18.45 -14.81
CA ASN A 159 -25.61 18.69 -16.13
C ASN A 159 -24.68 17.59 -16.63
N GLY A 160 -24.34 16.60 -15.80
CA GLY A 160 -23.39 15.55 -16.13
C GLY A 160 -21.92 16.03 -16.15
N ASP A 161 -21.59 17.14 -15.45
CA ASP A 161 -20.23 17.65 -15.39
C ASP A 161 -19.28 16.55 -14.90
N ARG A 162 -18.17 16.38 -15.62
CA ARG A 162 -17.14 15.40 -15.27
C ARG A 162 -16.58 15.67 -13.89
N HIS A 163 -16.58 14.67 -13.01
CA HIS A 163 -16.09 14.77 -11.64
C HIS A 163 -15.45 13.47 -11.16
N SER A 164 -14.55 13.58 -10.20
CA SER A 164 -14.04 12.47 -9.41
C SER A 164 -14.78 12.38 -8.08
N LEU A 165 -14.69 11.26 -7.38
CA LEU A 165 -15.15 11.13 -6.01
C LEU A 165 -13.94 11.15 -5.06
N ARG A 166 -14.07 11.93 -3.98
CA ARG A 166 -13.05 12.00 -2.92
C ARG A 166 -13.62 11.50 -1.60
N ILE A 167 -12.75 10.86 -0.81
CA ILE A 167 -12.98 10.63 0.61
C ILE A 167 -12.51 11.88 1.37
N ALA A 168 -13.37 12.40 2.23
CA ALA A 168 -13.06 13.55 3.08
C ALA A 168 -12.24 13.11 4.29
N MET A 169 -11.19 13.85 4.61
CA MET A 169 -10.45 13.69 5.85
C MET A 169 -11.09 14.50 6.99
N PRO A 170 -10.90 14.10 8.26
CA PRO A 170 -11.42 14.86 9.40
C PRO A 170 -10.79 16.24 9.45
N ALA A 171 -11.42 17.17 10.16
CA ALA A 171 -10.81 18.48 10.45
C ALA A 171 -9.63 18.27 11.42
N ASP A 172 -8.65 19.17 11.35
CA ASP A 172 -7.50 19.17 12.27
C ASP A 172 -7.90 19.22 13.76
N THR A 173 -9.02 19.88 14.02
CA THR A 173 -9.62 19.97 15.38
C THR A 173 -10.28 18.68 15.85
N ASN A 174 -10.44 17.68 14.99
CA ASN A 174 -10.97 16.38 15.40
C ASN A 174 -9.92 15.64 16.23
N PRO A 175 -10.23 15.20 17.46
CA PRO A 175 -9.27 14.50 18.32
C PRO A 175 -8.79 13.17 17.73
N HIS A 176 -9.47 12.67 16.72
CA HIS A 176 -9.16 11.41 16.03
C HIS A 176 -8.60 11.62 14.62
N ALA A 177 -8.07 12.82 14.31
CA ALA A 177 -7.44 13.09 13.01
C ALA A 177 -6.08 12.42 12.85
N THR A 178 -5.45 11.99 13.94
CA THR A 178 -4.13 11.35 13.92
C THR A 178 -4.24 9.85 13.85
N VAL A 179 -3.53 9.25 12.89
CA VAL A 179 -3.36 7.81 12.72
C VAL A 179 -1.98 7.43 13.22
N GLN A 180 -1.91 6.45 14.12
CA GLN A 180 -0.67 5.88 14.64
C GLN A 180 -0.61 4.39 14.28
N PHE A 181 0.58 3.90 13.91
CA PHE A 181 0.84 2.48 13.67
C PHE A 181 2.34 2.19 13.86
N ASP A 182 2.66 0.93 14.13
CA ASP A 182 4.04 0.48 14.23
C ASP A 182 4.46 -0.22 12.93
N ASP A 183 5.59 0.21 12.38
CA ASP A 183 6.20 -0.35 11.18
C ASP A 183 7.41 -1.20 11.57
N ALA A 184 7.55 -2.39 10.98
CA ALA A 184 8.62 -3.32 11.34
C ALA A 184 10.03 -2.77 11.06
N VAL A 185 10.16 -1.84 10.11
CA VAL A 185 11.45 -1.24 9.70
C VAL A 185 11.60 0.17 10.26
N PHE A 186 10.59 1.02 10.09
CA PHE A 186 10.67 2.45 10.46
C PHE A 186 10.13 2.73 11.86
N GLY A 187 9.71 1.71 12.64
CA GLY A 187 9.23 1.88 14.01
C GLY A 187 7.89 2.61 14.08
N HIS A 188 7.67 3.31 15.18
CA HIS A 188 6.44 4.04 15.41
C HIS A 188 6.23 5.17 14.41
N GLN A 189 5.07 5.19 13.77
CA GLN A 189 4.66 6.19 12.78
C GLN A 189 3.42 6.92 13.23
N GLU A 190 3.38 8.23 12.98
CA GLU A 190 2.26 9.09 13.28
C GLU A 190 2.00 10.05 12.12
N PHE A 191 0.76 10.11 11.63
CA PHE A 191 0.35 11.01 10.56
C PHE A 191 -1.00 11.66 10.87
N ASN A 192 -1.08 12.96 10.69
CA ASN A 192 -2.35 13.68 10.77
C ASN A 192 -3.05 13.65 9.40
N LEU A 193 -4.26 13.07 9.35
CA LEU A 193 -5.02 12.90 8.11
C LEU A 193 -5.35 14.23 7.41
N ALA A 194 -5.54 15.32 8.18
CA ALA A 194 -5.86 16.63 7.60
C ALA A 194 -4.65 17.30 6.94
N HIS A 195 -3.45 17.19 7.54
CA HIS A 195 -2.26 17.90 7.11
C HIS A 195 -1.34 17.05 6.24
N ASP A 196 -1.18 15.77 6.60
CA ASP A 196 -0.21 14.90 5.93
C ASP A 196 -0.82 14.15 4.74
N VAL A 197 -2.15 13.99 4.70
CA VAL A 197 -2.86 13.20 3.70
C VAL A 197 -3.81 14.06 2.86
N GLY A 198 -4.78 14.70 3.49
CA GLY A 198 -5.84 15.48 2.84
C GLY A 198 -6.86 14.64 2.08
N ASP A 199 -7.94 15.30 1.63
CA ASP A 199 -9.02 14.63 0.90
C ASP A 199 -8.51 13.96 -0.37
N THR A 200 -8.68 12.66 -0.49
CA THR A 200 -8.05 11.85 -1.54
C THR A 200 -9.08 11.26 -2.51
N ILE A 201 -8.71 11.14 -3.79
CA ILE A 201 -9.57 10.52 -4.80
C ILE A 201 -9.71 9.02 -4.53
N VAL A 202 -10.96 8.55 -4.44
CA VAL A 202 -11.31 7.11 -4.37
C VAL A 202 -11.86 6.59 -5.70
N ARG A 203 -12.47 7.47 -6.53
CA ARG A 203 -12.88 7.15 -7.90
C ARG A 203 -12.54 8.30 -8.83
N ARG A 204 -11.86 8.00 -9.91
CA ARG A 204 -11.43 8.97 -10.92
C ARG A 204 -12.62 9.43 -11.79
N ALA A 205 -12.46 10.58 -12.44
CA ALA A 205 -13.48 11.14 -13.33
C ALA A 205 -13.68 10.35 -14.64
N ASP A 206 -12.81 9.39 -14.95
CA ASP A 206 -12.97 8.42 -16.04
C ASP A 206 -13.66 7.12 -15.58
N GLY A 207 -14.04 7.04 -14.29
CA GLY A 207 -14.76 5.91 -13.72
C GLY A 207 -13.87 4.87 -13.03
N LEU A 208 -12.56 4.91 -13.22
CA LEU A 208 -11.64 3.97 -12.58
C LEU A 208 -11.54 4.22 -11.06
N PHE A 209 -11.48 3.16 -10.29
CA PHE A 209 -11.22 3.24 -8.85
C PHE A 209 -9.74 3.59 -8.59
N SER A 210 -9.49 4.29 -7.49
CA SER A 210 -8.11 4.62 -7.11
C SER A 210 -7.42 3.43 -6.44
N TYR A 211 -6.11 3.38 -6.59
CA TYR A 211 -5.25 2.43 -5.89
C TYR A 211 -5.58 2.35 -4.38
N GLN A 212 -5.77 3.49 -3.72
CA GLN A 212 -5.98 3.58 -2.28
C GLN A 212 -7.26 2.85 -1.81
N LEU A 213 -8.34 2.89 -2.59
CA LEU A 213 -9.57 2.15 -2.28
C LEU A 213 -9.42 0.67 -2.61
N VAL A 214 -8.86 0.38 -3.78
CA VAL A 214 -8.80 -0.95 -4.37
C VAL A 214 -7.97 -1.90 -3.51
N VAL A 215 -6.76 -1.49 -3.11
CA VAL A 215 -5.89 -2.36 -2.30
C VAL A 215 -6.50 -2.66 -0.93
N VAL A 216 -7.18 -1.69 -0.31
CA VAL A 216 -7.82 -1.90 1.00
C VAL A 216 -9.03 -2.84 0.89
N ALA A 217 -9.85 -2.67 -0.16
CA ALA A 217 -10.99 -3.56 -0.41
C ALA A 217 -10.53 -5.00 -0.67
N ASP A 218 -9.48 -5.16 -1.47
CA ASP A 218 -8.87 -6.46 -1.74
C ASP A 218 -8.28 -7.09 -0.48
N ASP A 219 -7.49 -6.35 0.28
CA ASP A 219 -6.86 -6.85 1.50
C ASP A 219 -7.90 -7.34 2.51
N LEU A 220 -9.02 -6.60 2.66
CA LEU A 220 -10.13 -7.01 3.53
C LEU A 220 -10.84 -8.26 3.01
N ASP A 221 -11.10 -8.36 1.71
CA ASP A 221 -11.82 -9.50 1.11
C ASP A 221 -10.93 -10.76 1.06
N MET A 222 -9.62 -10.59 0.80
CA MET A 222 -8.65 -11.67 0.71
C MET A 222 -8.08 -12.11 2.07
N GLY A 223 -8.33 -11.37 3.13
CA GLY A 223 -7.82 -11.67 4.46
C GLY A 223 -6.34 -11.37 4.65
N VAL A 224 -5.83 -10.33 3.98
CA VAL A 224 -4.42 -9.92 4.10
C VAL A 224 -4.17 -9.18 5.42
N ASP A 225 -3.22 -9.67 6.21
CA ASP A 225 -2.81 -9.13 7.51
C ASP A 225 -1.31 -8.84 7.63
N ASP A 226 -0.55 -8.99 6.52
CA ASP A 226 0.87 -8.67 6.46
C ASP A 226 1.16 -7.87 5.18
N ILE A 227 1.53 -6.58 5.35
CA ILE A 227 1.67 -5.63 4.25
C ILE A 227 3.11 -5.16 4.19
N VAL A 228 3.87 -5.69 3.21
CA VAL A 228 5.28 -5.35 2.98
C VAL A 228 5.42 -4.65 1.62
N ARG A 229 6.04 -3.46 1.61
CA ARG A 229 6.15 -2.64 0.38
C ARG A 229 7.20 -1.53 0.51
N GLY A 230 7.43 -0.76 -0.53
CA GLY A 230 8.37 0.38 -0.49
C GLY A 230 7.90 1.52 0.43
N ARG A 231 8.83 2.20 1.09
CA ARG A 231 8.56 3.30 2.03
C ARG A 231 7.89 4.53 1.39
N ASP A 232 7.84 4.61 0.07
CA ASP A 232 7.08 5.64 -0.64
C ASP A 232 5.58 5.59 -0.36
N LEU A 233 5.09 4.45 0.13
CA LEU A 233 3.72 4.26 0.56
C LEU A 233 3.52 4.44 2.08
N LEU A 234 4.56 4.77 2.84
CA LEU A 234 4.51 4.88 4.30
C LEU A 234 3.44 5.90 4.75
N ARG A 235 3.43 7.08 4.15
CA ARG A 235 2.37 8.10 4.39
C ARG A 235 0.99 7.63 3.91
N SER A 236 0.93 6.96 2.76
CA SER A 236 -0.32 6.42 2.22
C SER A 236 -0.93 5.37 3.14
N ASN A 237 -0.12 4.73 4.00
CA ASN A 237 -0.60 3.75 4.97
C ASN A 237 -1.63 4.34 5.93
N ALA A 238 -1.42 5.57 6.42
CA ALA A 238 -2.39 6.26 7.27
C ALA A 238 -3.76 6.43 6.58
N LEU A 239 -3.78 6.79 5.30
CA LEU A 239 -5.00 6.85 4.50
C LEU A 239 -5.66 5.47 4.38
N GLN A 240 -4.87 4.44 4.11
CA GLN A 240 -5.40 3.08 3.93
C GLN A 240 -5.95 2.51 5.24
N ILE A 241 -5.34 2.82 6.39
CA ILE A 241 -5.89 2.51 7.71
C ILE A 241 -7.23 3.21 7.90
N ALA A 242 -7.34 4.50 7.56
CA ALA A 242 -8.59 5.24 7.67
C ALA A 242 -9.69 4.65 6.78
N ILE A 243 -9.39 4.31 5.51
CA ILE A 243 -10.33 3.66 4.59
C ILE A 243 -10.75 2.29 5.13
N ARG A 244 -9.79 1.48 5.60
CA ARG A 244 -10.03 0.14 6.16
C ARG A 244 -11.03 0.20 7.32
N ARG A 245 -10.81 1.09 8.26
CA ARG A 245 -11.71 1.26 9.43
C ARG A 245 -13.09 1.75 9.03
N ALA A 246 -13.17 2.71 8.11
CA ALA A 246 -14.45 3.17 7.58
C ALA A 246 -15.23 2.04 6.88
N LEU A 247 -14.56 1.20 6.08
CA LEU A 247 -15.14 0.04 5.42
C LEU A 247 -15.64 -1.00 6.43
N ILE A 248 -14.85 -1.33 7.44
CA ILE A 248 -15.24 -2.28 8.51
C ILE A 248 -16.46 -1.73 9.26
N LYS A 249 -16.44 -0.46 9.62
CA LYS A 249 -17.55 0.21 10.30
C LYS A 249 -18.84 0.22 9.46
N ALA A 250 -18.71 0.42 8.16
CA ALA A 250 -19.83 0.35 7.22
C ALA A 250 -20.34 -1.08 6.97
N GLY A 251 -19.72 -2.10 7.57
CA GLY A 251 -20.09 -3.50 7.41
C GLY A 251 -19.63 -4.12 6.10
N PHE A 252 -18.69 -3.50 5.38
CA PHE A 252 -18.07 -4.08 4.20
C PHE A 252 -17.37 -5.37 4.59
N ARG A 253 -17.82 -6.49 3.98
CA ARG A 253 -17.30 -7.83 4.24
C ARG A 253 -17.01 -8.06 5.73
N LYS A 254 -18.02 -8.43 6.50
CA LYS A 254 -17.76 -8.98 7.85
C LYS A 254 -16.65 -10.00 7.69
N ALA A 255 -15.51 -9.72 8.31
CA ALA A 255 -14.30 -10.50 8.17
C ALA A 255 -14.66 -11.98 8.07
N LYS A 256 -14.35 -12.59 6.95
CA LYS A 256 -14.45 -14.05 6.86
C LYS A 256 -13.42 -14.53 7.87
N THR A 257 -13.89 -14.95 9.03
CA THR A 257 -13.13 -15.69 10.04
C THR A 257 -12.79 -17.09 9.49
N GLN A 258 -12.27 -17.14 8.29
CA GLN A 258 -11.60 -18.31 7.76
C GLN A 258 -10.12 -18.04 7.94
N ALA A 259 -9.61 -18.45 9.10
CA ALA A 259 -8.21 -18.80 9.21
C ALA A 259 -7.87 -19.57 7.94
N SER A 260 -7.00 -19.00 7.10
CA SER A 260 -6.33 -19.79 6.07
C SER A 260 -5.76 -20.98 6.80
N ALA A 261 -6.08 -22.20 6.38
CA ALA A 261 -5.53 -23.38 7.03
C ALA A 261 -4.01 -23.22 7.03
N PRO A 262 -3.34 -23.37 8.18
CA PRO A 262 -1.89 -23.21 8.25
C PRO A 262 -1.26 -24.10 7.18
N SER A 263 -0.23 -23.59 6.50
CA SER A 263 0.53 -24.42 5.57
C SER A 263 0.98 -25.66 6.33
N GLN A 264 0.95 -26.84 5.70
CA GLN A 264 1.29 -28.11 6.35
C GLN A 264 2.70 -28.17 6.97
N HIS A 265 3.47 -27.11 6.83
CA HIS A 265 4.87 -26.99 7.24
C HIS A 265 5.12 -25.99 8.38
N ALA A 266 4.09 -25.31 8.91
CA ALA A 266 4.27 -24.34 9.98
C ALA A 266 4.24 -24.98 11.38
N PRO A 267 5.19 -24.67 12.28
CA PRO A 267 5.08 -25.03 13.68
C PRO A 267 3.86 -24.32 14.30
N GLN A 268 2.93 -25.07 14.83
CA GLN A 268 1.64 -24.59 15.39
C GLN A 268 1.76 -23.54 16.51
N SER A 269 2.95 -23.24 17.01
CA SER A 269 3.18 -22.35 18.16
C SER A 269 3.31 -20.85 17.84
N GLN A 270 3.32 -20.44 16.56
CA GLN A 270 3.55 -19.04 16.18
C GLN A 270 2.40 -18.42 15.35
N TYR A 271 1.29 -19.12 15.17
CA TYR A 271 0.16 -18.60 14.42
C TYR A 271 -0.51 -17.44 15.18
N THR A 272 -0.37 -16.22 14.68
CA THR A 272 -1.17 -15.08 15.13
C THR A 272 -2.47 -15.07 14.32
N PRO A 273 -3.65 -15.11 14.95
CA PRO A 273 -4.91 -15.05 14.21
C PRO A 273 -4.98 -13.81 13.33
N TYR A 274 -5.56 -13.96 12.14
CA TYR A 274 -5.86 -12.84 11.26
C TYR A 274 -6.62 -11.73 11.98
N ASN A 275 -6.09 -10.51 11.91
CA ASN A 275 -6.74 -9.32 12.43
C ASN A 275 -6.95 -8.29 11.30
N PRO A 276 -8.16 -8.23 10.72
CA PRO A 276 -8.45 -7.30 9.62
C PRO A 276 -8.42 -5.83 10.04
N GLU A 277 -8.54 -5.56 11.34
CA GLU A 277 -8.51 -4.19 11.87
C GLU A 277 -7.09 -3.68 12.07
N ASN A 278 -6.13 -4.61 12.23
CA ASN A 278 -4.74 -4.28 12.55
C ASN A 278 -3.75 -5.21 11.83
N PRO A 279 -3.55 -5.05 10.52
CA PRO A 279 -2.50 -5.78 9.81
C PRO A 279 -1.12 -5.32 10.24
N ARG A 280 -0.13 -6.19 10.08
CA ARG A 280 1.28 -5.85 10.25
C ARG A 280 1.77 -5.04 9.05
N TYR A 281 2.63 -4.07 9.30
CA TYR A 281 3.20 -3.21 8.29
C TYR A 281 4.73 -3.29 8.31
N ALA A 282 5.32 -3.36 7.13
CA ALA A 282 6.74 -3.20 6.94
C ALA A 282 7.00 -2.41 5.64
N HIS A 283 7.62 -1.27 5.77
CA HIS A 283 8.03 -0.48 4.63
C HIS A 283 9.53 -0.63 4.41
N LEU A 284 9.92 -0.97 3.18
CA LEU A 284 11.32 -1.19 2.83
C LEU A 284 11.95 0.12 2.35
N PRO A 285 13.23 0.39 2.67
CA PRO A 285 13.99 1.47 2.06
C PRO A 285 13.89 1.41 0.53
N LEU A 286 13.93 2.55 -0.11
CA LEU A 286 13.84 2.61 -1.57
C LEU A 286 15.19 2.30 -2.21
N ILE A 287 15.13 1.99 -3.49
CA ILE A 287 16.32 1.81 -4.31
C ILE A 287 16.37 2.96 -5.31
N ASP A 288 17.42 3.76 -5.20
CA ASP A 288 17.72 4.90 -6.07
C ASP A 288 18.97 4.61 -6.92
N ASN A 289 19.10 5.29 -8.05
CA ASN A 289 20.37 5.29 -8.77
C ASN A 289 21.38 6.22 -8.09
N ALA A 290 22.63 6.17 -8.52
CA ALA A 290 23.72 6.99 -7.98
C ALA A 290 23.47 8.52 -8.02
N ALA A 291 22.51 8.99 -8.81
CA ALA A 291 22.07 10.38 -8.86
C ALA A 291 20.95 10.72 -7.88
N GLY A 292 20.61 9.81 -6.95
CA GLY A 292 19.51 9.97 -5.98
C GLY A 292 18.12 10.01 -6.61
N ARG A 293 17.97 9.42 -7.80
CA ARG A 293 16.68 9.31 -8.49
C ARG A 293 16.23 7.86 -8.45
N ARG A 294 14.95 7.63 -8.24
CA ARG A 294 14.36 6.29 -8.30
C ARG A 294 14.74 5.58 -9.59
N LEU A 295 15.04 4.30 -9.48
CA LEU A 295 15.23 3.42 -10.61
C LEU A 295 14.01 3.53 -11.53
N ALA A 296 14.18 4.16 -12.69
CA ALA A 296 13.10 4.36 -13.62
C ALA A 296 13.02 3.17 -14.59
N LYS A 297 11.80 2.84 -15.04
CA LYS A 297 11.54 1.84 -16.12
C LYS A 297 12.36 2.03 -17.40
N ARG A 298 13.17 3.07 -17.50
CA ARG A 298 14.00 3.41 -18.68
C ARG A 298 15.42 2.87 -18.60
N GLU A 299 15.85 2.38 -17.43
CA GLU A 299 17.17 1.76 -17.26
C GLU A 299 17.03 0.27 -17.60
N ARG A 300 17.20 -0.06 -18.89
CA ARG A 300 16.96 -1.40 -19.45
C ARG A 300 17.84 -2.51 -18.85
N SER A 301 18.98 -2.18 -18.29
CA SER A 301 19.91 -3.13 -17.65
C SER A 301 19.37 -3.75 -16.37
N LEU A 302 18.36 -3.12 -15.74
CA LEU A 302 17.73 -3.60 -14.49
C LEU A 302 16.48 -4.44 -14.74
N ASP A 303 16.13 -4.75 -16.00
CA ASP A 303 14.98 -5.55 -16.40
C ASP A 303 15.30 -7.04 -16.36
N MET A 304 14.40 -7.83 -15.78
CA MET A 304 14.59 -9.28 -15.63
C MET A 304 14.81 -10.01 -16.94
N GLY A 305 14.11 -9.61 -17.99
CA GLY A 305 14.30 -10.21 -19.31
C GLY A 305 15.72 -9.99 -19.84
N ALA A 306 16.30 -8.80 -19.62
CA ALA A 306 17.67 -8.50 -19.99
C ALA A 306 18.67 -9.31 -19.16
N LEU A 307 18.50 -9.37 -17.83
CA LEU A 307 19.38 -10.14 -16.93
C LEU A 307 19.38 -11.64 -17.32
N ARG A 308 18.22 -12.26 -17.49
CA ARG A 308 18.10 -13.66 -17.91
C ARG A 308 18.72 -13.92 -19.28
N ALA A 309 18.56 -12.99 -20.22
CA ALA A 309 19.17 -13.11 -21.56
C ALA A 309 20.71 -13.06 -21.53
N HIS A 310 21.31 -12.40 -20.54
CA HIS A 310 22.76 -12.38 -20.33
C HIS A 310 23.26 -13.58 -19.49
N GLY A 311 22.38 -14.51 -19.11
CA GLY A 311 22.76 -15.71 -18.36
C GLY A 311 22.91 -15.50 -16.86
N VAL A 312 22.38 -14.38 -16.32
CA VAL A 312 22.32 -14.14 -14.89
C VAL A 312 21.45 -15.22 -14.24
N THR A 313 21.89 -15.75 -13.10
CA THR A 313 21.15 -16.81 -12.39
C THR A 313 20.13 -16.22 -11.38
N ALA A 314 19.17 -17.04 -10.98
CA ALA A 314 18.19 -16.68 -9.95
C ALA A 314 18.87 -16.33 -8.62
N GLU A 315 19.89 -17.10 -8.26
CA GLU A 315 20.65 -16.92 -7.04
C GLU A 315 21.42 -15.59 -7.02
N GLN A 316 21.93 -15.15 -8.18
CA GLN A 316 22.53 -13.82 -8.27
C GLN A 316 21.51 -12.71 -8.01
N VAL A 317 20.32 -12.81 -8.59
CA VAL A 317 19.26 -11.79 -8.40
C VAL A 317 18.73 -11.79 -6.98
N VAL A 318 18.41 -12.96 -6.43
CA VAL A 318 17.94 -13.09 -5.03
C VAL A 318 19.03 -12.64 -4.07
N GLY A 319 20.27 -13.05 -4.28
CA GLY A 319 21.41 -12.66 -3.45
C GLY A 319 21.64 -11.15 -3.44
N TYR A 320 21.52 -10.50 -4.60
CA TYR A 320 21.60 -9.03 -4.70
C TYR A 320 20.47 -8.33 -3.91
N CYS A 321 19.23 -8.80 -4.04
CA CYS A 321 18.11 -8.26 -3.28
C CYS A 321 18.23 -8.53 -1.77
N ALA A 322 18.71 -9.71 -1.37
CA ALA A 322 18.96 -10.06 0.02
C ALA A 322 20.07 -9.18 0.64
N TRP A 323 21.12 -8.87 -0.12
CA TRP A 323 22.15 -7.91 0.28
C TRP A 323 21.57 -6.51 0.47
N LEU A 324 20.74 -6.02 -0.44
CA LEU A 324 20.04 -4.73 -0.30
C LEU A 324 19.11 -4.71 0.93
N LEU A 325 18.52 -5.86 1.31
CA LEU A 325 17.73 -6.01 2.54
C LEU A 325 18.59 -6.05 3.81
N GLY A 326 19.93 -6.12 3.69
CA GLY A 326 20.83 -6.24 4.84
C GLY A 326 20.94 -7.66 5.39
N LEU A 327 20.53 -8.69 4.66
CA LEU A 327 20.51 -10.07 5.13
C LEU A 327 21.89 -10.75 5.03
N GLN A 328 22.76 -10.26 4.15
CA GLN A 328 24.13 -10.76 3.97
C GLN A 328 25.09 -9.89 4.78
N GLY A 329 25.03 -9.97 6.10
CA GLY A 329 25.77 -9.06 6.95
C GLY A 329 26.65 -9.76 7.97
N ASP A 330 27.92 -9.88 7.64
CA ASP A 330 28.98 -9.50 8.56
C ASP A 330 29.86 -8.46 7.86
N SER A 331 30.67 -7.74 8.63
CA SER A 331 31.61 -6.73 8.13
C SER A 331 32.64 -7.26 7.12
N ALA A 332 32.58 -8.52 6.74
CA ALA A 332 33.45 -9.19 5.80
C ALA A 332 32.93 -9.17 4.36
N HIS A 333 31.64 -8.96 4.13
CA HIS A 333 31.05 -8.99 2.81
C HIS A 333 30.60 -7.59 2.38
N THR A 334 31.48 -6.88 1.69
CA THR A 334 31.19 -5.56 1.10
C THR A 334 30.44 -5.64 -0.24
N SER A 335 30.29 -6.85 -0.81
CA SER A 335 29.64 -7.10 -2.08
C SER A 335 28.60 -8.21 -1.96
N PRO A 336 27.50 -8.15 -2.74
CA PRO A 336 26.47 -9.18 -2.73
C PRO A 336 27.03 -10.56 -3.13
N GLN A 337 26.49 -11.63 -2.54
CA GLN A 337 26.80 -13.01 -2.87
C GLN A 337 25.56 -13.71 -3.44
N PRO A 338 25.68 -14.59 -4.44
CA PRO A 338 24.56 -15.40 -4.91
C PRO A 338 23.93 -16.20 -3.76
N MET A 339 22.59 -16.23 -3.71
CA MET A 339 21.81 -16.86 -2.65
C MET A 339 20.44 -17.27 -3.19
N SER A 340 19.97 -18.46 -2.88
CA SER A 340 18.62 -18.90 -3.21
C SER A 340 17.58 -18.25 -2.29
N ALA A 341 16.29 -18.26 -2.69
CA ALA A 341 15.20 -17.75 -1.84
C ALA A 341 15.13 -18.50 -0.50
N VAL A 342 15.42 -19.81 -0.48
CA VAL A 342 15.40 -20.63 0.73
C VAL A 342 16.55 -20.24 1.67
N GLU A 343 17.75 -19.99 1.15
CA GLU A 343 18.88 -19.49 1.95
C GLU A 343 18.60 -18.09 2.49
N ALA A 344 18.01 -17.20 1.67
CA ALA A 344 17.59 -15.88 2.11
C ALA A 344 16.55 -15.95 3.24
N LEU A 345 15.64 -16.95 3.20
CA LEU A 345 14.66 -17.19 4.24
C LEU A 345 15.30 -17.62 5.57
N GLN A 346 16.38 -18.42 5.53
CA GLN A 346 17.12 -18.81 6.73
C GLN A 346 17.84 -17.63 7.40
N GLU A 347 18.28 -16.66 6.60
CA GLU A 347 18.96 -15.45 7.06
C GLU A 347 18.01 -14.30 7.44
N PHE A 348 16.70 -14.46 7.15
CA PHE A 348 15.74 -13.37 7.28
C PHE A 348 15.44 -13.02 8.75
N ASP A 349 15.67 -11.75 9.09
CA ASP A 349 15.29 -11.12 10.36
C ASP A 349 14.98 -9.64 10.13
N TRP A 350 13.81 -9.20 10.57
CA TRP A 350 13.44 -7.77 10.52
C TRP A 350 14.44 -6.89 11.28
N GLY A 351 15.13 -7.42 12.28
CA GLY A 351 16.22 -6.72 12.98
C GLY A 351 17.38 -6.34 12.06
N LYS A 352 17.75 -7.23 11.13
CA LYS A 352 18.76 -6.96 10.10
C LYS A 352 18.30 -5.87 9.13
N VAL A 353 17.06 -5.95 8.65
CA VAL A 353 16.49 -4.96 7.72
C VAL A 353 16.41 -3.56 8.33
N ARG A 354 15.95 -3.47 9.59
CA ARG A 354 15.85 -2.19 10.31
C ARG A 354 17.18 -1.60 10.79
N ALA A 355 18.25 -2.36 10.78
CA ALA A 355 19.57 -1.89 11.19
C ALA A 355 20.05 -0.73 10.31
N ASP A 356 19.59 -0.67 9.06
CA ASP A 356 19.82 0.45 8.16
C ASP A 356 18.51 0.81 7.42
N THR A 357 17.94 1.96 7.73
CA THR A 357 16.70 2.48 7.13
C THR A 357 16.95 3.48 5.99
N ALA A 358 18.22 3.77 5.65
CA ALA A 358 18.54 4.66 4.55
C ALA A 358 18.17 4.03 3.20
N ASP A 359 17.81 4.88 2.23
CA ASP A 359 17.57 4.41 0.86
C ASP A 359 18.86 3.84 0.28
N ARG A 360 18.72 2.78 -0.51
CA ARG A 360 19.82 2.10 -1.16
C ARG A 360 20.19 2.86 -2.44
N SER A 361 21.46 3.11 -2.64
CA SER A 361 21.96 3.69 -3.88
C SER A 361 22.68 2.61 -4.68
N ILE A 362 22.23 2.38 -5.92
CA ILE A 362 22.86 1.46 -6.86
C ILE A 362 23.70 2.27 -7.83
N SER A 363 25.02 2.00 -7.84
CA SER A 363 25.91 2.42 -8.91
C SER A 363 25.71 1.48 -10.10
N GLN A 364 25.63 2.01 -11.32
CA GLN A 364 25.51 1.18 -12.53
C GLN A 364 26.76 0.30 -12.70
N ASP A 365 27.93 0.85 -12.44
CA ASP A 365 29.21 0.12 -12.58
C ASP A 365 29.29 -1.08 -11.62
N ASP A 366 28.87 -0.92 -10.35
CA ASP A 366 28.85 -2.01 -9.37
C ASP A 366 27.81 -3.06 -9.73
N PHE A 367 26.66 -2.64 -10.25
CA PHE A 367 25.59 -3.51 -10.72
C PHE A 367 26.07 -4.35 -11.91
N ASP A 368 26.63 -3.71 -12.94
CA ASP A 368 27.15 -4.39 -14.12
C ASP A 368 28.29 -5.33 -13.77
N ALA A 369 29.20 -4.92 -12.90
CA ALA A 369 30.29 -5.78 -12.43
C ALA A 369 29.79 -7.02 -11.69
N TYR A 370 28.76 -6.90 -10.85
CA TYR A 370 28.20 -8.04 -10.13
C TYR A 370 27.49 -9.03 -11.06
N PHE A 371 26.71 -8.54 -12.03
CA PHE A 371 25.98 -9.39 -12.96
C PHE A 371 26.76 -9.80 -14.20
N GLY A 372 27.96 -9.26 -14.41
CA GLY A 372 28.80 -9.57 -15.58
C GLY A 372 28.27 -8.98 -16.87
N LEU A 373 27.69 -7.77 -16.84
CA LEU A 373 27.05 -7.07 -17.96
C LEU A 373 28.02 -6.15 -18.71
#